data_b13b3a5f856bcd6ef4271ad8e8965150
#
_entry.id   b13b3a5f856bcd6ef4271ad8e8965150
#
_cell.length_a   1.000
_cell.length_b   1.000
_cell.length_c   1.000
_cell.angle_alpha   90.00
_cell.angle_beta   90.00
_cell.angle_gamma   90.00
#
_symmetry.space_group_name_H-M   'P 1'
#
loop_
_entity.id
_entity.type
_entity.pdbx_description
1 polymer ?
#
loop_
_entity_poly.entity_id
_entity_poly.type
_entity_poly.pdbx_seq_one_letter_code
_entity_poly.pdbx_strand_id
1 'polypeptide(L)'
;GIGLACAEGFAKAGATVILVDINEPKEQAEKLNSEGYEAVSYRCDVSDTQAVKTMIDWIVTTYGRLDAAHNNAGIQTPQRPMAEITDEEFDRTVAVDLKGVWNCMRYEILQMLKQGGGAIVNTSSQGGVTGFPGQAAYIACKHAVIGLTRTAAIDYAAKGIRINAVCPGAIRTPMAEELIRRNPQVEVDLLRDIPAGRLGKPEEIANAVLWLCSEQASFVDGHALLVDGAFSIH
;
A
#
# COMPACT_ATOMS: atom_id res chain seq x y z
N GLY A 1 -2.59 -1.53 11.19
CA GLY A 1 -1.45 -0.90 10.52
C GLY A 1 -1.92 0.10 9.46
N ILE A 2 -1.07 0.42 8.50
CA ILE A 2 -1.34 1.45 7.47
C ILE A 2 -2.64 1.16 6.71
N GLY A 3 -2.82 -0.07 6.19
CA GLY A 3 -4.02 -0.42 5.43
C GLY A 3 -5.32 -0.22 6.20
N LEU A 4 -5.33 -0.59 7.49
CA LEU A 4 -6.50 -0.36 8.35
C LEU A 4 -6.76 1.13 8.57
N ALA A 5 -5.73 1.93 8.83
CA ALA A 5 -5.89 3.38 8.98
C ALA A 5 -6.43 4.04 7.70
N CYS A 6 -6.00 3.56 6.52
CA CYS A 6 -6.58 4.01 5.25
C CYS A 6 -8.06 3.61 5.14
N ALA A 7 -8.41 2.37 5.48
CA ALA A 7 -9.79 1.91 5.47
C ALA A 7 -10.69 2.75 6.39
N GLU A 8 -10.25 3.02 7.62
CA GLU A 8 -10.93 3.91 8.57
C GLU A 8 -11.07 5.34 8.02
N GLY A 9 -10.03 5.85 7.35
CA GLY A 9 -10.07 7.17 6.72
C GLY A 9 -11.08 7.25 5.57
N PHE A 10 -11.09 6.26 4.67
CA PHE A 10 -12.08 6.19 3.58
C PHE A 10 -13.51 6.02 4.09
N ALA A 11 -13.73 5.19 5.11
CA ALA A 11 -15.04 5.03 5.75
C ALA A 11 -15.55 6.36 6.34
N LYS A 12 -14.69 7.10 7.05
CA LYS A 12 -15.03 8.44 7.59
C LYS A 12 -15.30 9.46 6.49
N ALA A 13 -14.71 9.28 5.31
CA ALA A 13 -14.99 10.11 4.13
C ALA A 13 -16.29 9.70 3.39
N GLY A 14 -17.02 8.68 3.88
CA GLY A 14 -18.31 8.24 3.34
C GLY A 14 -18.22 7.20 2.22
N ALA A 15 -17.07 6.54 2.07
CA ALA A 15 -16.91 5.46 1.11
C ALA A 15 -17.44 4.14 1.66
N THR A 16 -18.02 3.30 0.80
CA THR A 16 -18.14 1.86 1.05
C THR A 16 -16.76 1.23 0.93
N VAL A 17 -16.26 0.61 1.99
CA VAL A 17 -14.87 0.13 2.07
C VAL A 17 -14.81 -1.39 2.01
N ILE A 18 -14.03 -1.92 1.07
CA ILE A 18 -13.70 -3.34 1.01
C ILE A 18 -12.32 -3.55 1.64
N LEU A 19 -12.28 -4.17 2.81
CA LEU A 19 -11.04 -4.53 3.49
C LEU A 19 -10.58 -5.89 2.97
N VAL A 20 -9.38 -5.91 2.40
CA VAL A 20 -8.82 -7.11 1.77
C VAL A 20 -7.54 -7.53 2.46
N ASP A 21 -7.43 -8.78 2.84
CA ASP A 21 -6.22 -9.38 3.41
C ASP A 21 -6.19 -10.89 3.10
N ILE A 22 -5.00 -11.50 3.20
CA ILE A 22 -4.86 -12.96 3.12
C ILE A 22 -5.56 -13.65 4.29
N ASN A 23 -5.59 -12.98 5.46
CA ASN A 23 -6.42 -13.36 6.61
C ASN A 23 -7.63 -12.42 6.64
N GLU A 24 -8.80 -12.94 6.33
CA GLU A 24 -10.01 -12.13 6.19
C GLU A 24 -10.25 -11.20 7.40
N PRO A 25 -10.28 -9.86 7.20
CA PRO A 25 -10.32 -8.89 8.29
C PRO A 25 -11.75 -8.62 8.79
N LYS A 26 -12.46 -9.68 9.21
CA LYS A 26 -13.87 -9.62 9.64
C LYS A 26 -14.10 -8.69 10.82
N GLU A 27 -13.30 -8.84 11.87
CA GLU A 27 -13.42 -8.02 13.09
C GLU A 27 -13.27 -6.53 12.80
N GLN A 28 -12.38 -6.17 11.86
CA GLN A 28 -12.14 -4.78 11.47
C GLN A 28 -13.34 -4.22 10.69
N ALA A 29 -13.92 -5.01 9.79
CA ALA A 29 -15.13 -4.61 9.06
C ALA A 29 -16.34 -4.49 10.02
N GLU A 30 -16.53 -5.45 10.92
CA GLU A 30 -17.59 -5.40 11.93
C GLU A 30 -17.46 -4.18 12.85
N LYS A 31 -16.24 -3.82 13.26
CA LYS A 31 -15.99 -2.62 14.04
C LYS A 31 -16.43 -1.36 13.29
N LEU A 32 -16.00 -1.18 12.02
CA LEU A 32 -16.41 -0.04 11.21
C LEU A 32 -17.95 0.03 11.06
N ASN A 33 -18.59 -1.10 10.81
CA ASN A 33 -20.04 -1.17 10.70
C ASN A 33 -20.74 -0.78 12.03
N SER A 34 -20.17 -1.18 13.18
CA SER A 34 -20.70 -0.80 14.50
C SER A 34 -20.57 0.70 14.79
N GLU A 35 -19.63 1.38 14.14
CA GLU A 35 -19.43 2.83 14.19
C GLU A 35 -20.31 3.58 13.17
N GLY A 36 -21.13 2.86 12.37
CA GLY A 36 -22.09 3.44 11.43
C GLY A 36 -21.52 3.64 10.01
N TYR A 37 -20.36 3.06 9.70
CA TYR A 37 -19.77 3.08 8.35
C TYR A 37 -20.20 1.83 7.55
N GLU A 38 -19.99 1.86 6.25
CA GLU A 38 -20.24 0.71 5.37
C GLU A 38 -18.90 0.04 5.01
N ALA A 39 -18.64 -1.14 5.57
CA ALA A 39 -17.41 -1.88 5.41
C ALA A 39 -17.65 -3.38 5.25
N VAL A 40 -16.93 -4.00 4.34
CA VAL A 40 -16.99 -5.44 4.07
C VAL A 40 -15.59 -6.02 4.07
N SER A 41 -15.42 -7.21 4.64
CA SER A 41 -14.18 -7.97 4.58
C SER A 41 -14.18 -8.90 3.37
N TYR A 42 -13.00 -9.08 2.76
CA TYR A 42 -12.80 -10.04 1.68
C TYR A 42 -11.43 -10.72 1.85
N ARG A 43 -11.40 -12.05 1.75
CA ARG A 43 -10.15 -12.79 1.79
C ARG A 43 -9.54 -12.88 0.38
N CYS A 44 -8.31 -12.40 0.20
CA CYS A 44 -7.58 -12.53 -1.06
C CYS A 44 -6.08 -12.62 -0.82
N ASP A 45 -5.42 -13.56 -1.47
CA ASP A 45 -3.97 -13.57 -1.65
C ASP A 45 -3.65 -12.78 -2.93
N VAL A 46 -3.03 -11.62 -2.81
CA VAL A 46 -2.69 -10.76 -3.95
C VAL A 46 -1.66 -11.38 -4.90
N SER A 47 -0.88 -12.35 -4.44
CA SER A 47 0.06 -13.10 -5.28
C SER A 47 -0.63 -14.04 -6.27
N ASP A 48 -1.89 -14.43 -5.98
CA ASP A 48 -2.73 -15.23 -6.86
C ASP A 48 -3.53 -14.35 -7.83
N THR A 49 -3.13 -14.37 -9.09
CA THR A 49 -3.73 -13.57 -10.16
C THR A 49 -5.24 -13.86 -10.34
N GLN A 50 -5.65 -15.13 -10.18
CA GLN A 50 -7.05 -15.52 -10.36
C GLN A 50 -7.90 -15.09 -9.16
N ALA A 51 -7.35 -15.18 -7.94
CA ALA A 51 -8.02 -14.68 -6.73
C ALA A 51 -8.29 -13.16 -6.82
N VAL A 52 -7.28 -12.38 -7.26
CA VAL A 52 -7.44 -10.94 -7.46
C VAL A 52 -8.51 -10.64 -8.52
N LYS A 53 -8.47 -11.35 -9.66
CA LYS A 53 -9.51 -11.16 -10.69
C LYS A 53 -10.91 -11.43 -10.14
N THR A 54 -11.08 -12.54 -9.43
CA THR A 54 -12.38 -12.93 -8.84
C THR A 54 -12.86 -11.89 -7.83
N MET A 55 -11.96 -11.35 -7.02
CA MET A 55 -12.24 -10.27 -6.07
C MET A 55 -12.78 -9.01 -6.78
N ILE A 56 -12.08 -8.53 -7.81
CA ILE A 56 -12.52 -7.34 -8.56
C ILE A 56 -13.86 -7.59 -9.26
N ASP A 57 -14.04 -8.76 -9.88
CA ASP A 57 -15.31 -9.13 -10.51
C ASP A 57 -16.46 -9.15 -9.48
N TRP A 58 -16.22 -9.66 -8.27
CA TRP A 58 -17.18 -9.65 -7.18
C TRP A 58 -17.50 -8.22 -6.70
N ILE A 59 -16.50 -7.35 -6.51
CA ILE A 59 -16.70 -5.94 -6.14
C ILE A 59 -17.62 -5.27 -7.15
N VAL A 60 -17.32 -5.42 -8.43
CA VAL A 60 -18.08 -4.77 -9.51
C VAL A 60 -19.50 -5.34 -9.63
N THR A 61 -19.68 -6.64 -9.44
CA THR A 61 -21.01 -7.26 -9.47
C THR A 61 -21.87 -6.79 -8.29
N THR A 62 -21.25 -6.56 -7.14
CA THR A 62 -21.97 -6.19 -5.92
C THR A 62 -22.25 -4.68 -5.82
N TYR A 63 -21.26 -3.85 -6.20
CA TYR A 63 -21.31 -2.40 -5.98
C TYR A 63 -21.35 -1.58 -7.28
N GLY A 64 -21.17 -2.22 -8.43
CA GLY A 64 -21.27 -1.60 -9.74
C GLY A 64 -20.02 -0.85 -10.22
N ARG A 65 -19.11 -0.47 -9.31
CA ARG A 65 -17.95 0.37 -9.60
C ARG A 65 -16.79 0.15 -8.61
N LEU A 66 -15.62 0.68 -8.97
CA LEU A 66 -14.43 0.77 -8.12
C LEU A 66 -13.79 2.16 -8.31
N ASP A 67 -14.01 3.07 -7.36
CA ASP A 67 -13.59 4.47 -7.48
C ASP A 67 -12.13 4.70 -7.09
N ALA A 68 -11.71 4.03 -6.03
CA ALA A 68 -10.36 4.14 -5.48
C ALA A 68 -9.83 2.78 -5.08
N ALA A 69 -8.52 2.57 -5.24
CA ALA A 69 -7.82 1.40 -4.76
C ALA A 69 -6.53 1.79 -4.04
N HIS A 70 -6.28 1.15 -2.90
CA HIS A 70 -5.02 1.29 -2.17
C HIS A 70 -4.32 -0.07 -2.09
N ASN A 71 -3.30 -0.27 -2.90
CA ASN A 71 -2.50 -1.48 -2.94
C ASN A 71 -1.43 -1.43 -1.85
N ASN A 72 -1.78 -1.95 -0.66
CA ASN A 72 -0.94 -1.86 0.54
C ASN A 72 -0.33 -3.19 0.97
N ALA A 73 -0.85 -4.33 0.51
CA ALA A 73 -0.33 -5.63 0.89
C ALA A 73 1.17 -5.76 0.61
N GLY A 74 1.90 -6.27 1.59
CA GLY A 74 3.34 -6.45 1.48
C GLY A 74 3.90 -7.22 2.66
N ILE A 75 5.08 -7.80 2.46
CA ILE A 75 5.83 -8.53 3.47
C ILE A 75 7.24 -7.98 3.60
N GLN A 76 7.88 -8.26 4.72
CA GLN A 76 9.30 -8.00 4.90
C GLN A 76 10.09 -9.30 4.81
N THR A 77 11.26 -9.25 4.17
CA THR A 77 12.26 -10.32 4.26
C THR A 77 13.04 -10.21 5.56
N PRO A 78 13.57 -11.32 6.08
CA PRO A 78 14.58 -11.26 7.13
C PRO A 78 15.76 -10.36 6.69
N GLN A 79 16.26 -9.52 7.61
CA GLN A 79 17.43 -8.67 7.33
C GLN A 79 18.69 -9.50 7.26
N ARG A 80 19.23 -9.67 6.05
CA ARG A 80 20.49 -10.40 5.78
C ARG A 80 21.19 -9.82 4.55
N PRO A 81 22.52 -9.90 4.47
CA PRO A 81 23.25 -9.57 3.26
C PRO A 81 22.66 -10.28 2.02
N MET A 82 22.70 -9.62 0.87
CA MET A 82 22.05 -10.11 -0.36
C MET A 82 22.43 -11.55 -0.71
N ALA A 83 23.71 -11.93 -0.53
CA ALA A 83 24.19 -13.28 -0.85
C ALA A 83 23.68 -14.38 0.11
N GLU A 84 23.02 -14.02 1.20
CA GLU A 84 22.48 -14.94 2.20
C GLU A 84 20.96 -15.08 2.10
N ILE A 85 20.30 -14.29 1.26
CA ILE A 85 18.86 -14.41 0.99
C ILE A 85 18.66 -15.61 0.07
N THR A 86 17.74 -16.52 0.46
CA THR A 86 17.44 -17.70 -0.37
C THR A 86 16.55 -17.33 -1.57
N ASP A 87 16.57 -18.17 -2.60
CA ASP A 87 15.70 -17.99 -3.77
C ASP A 87 14.21 -17.98 -3.37
N GLU A 88 13.80 -18.82 -2.42
CA GLU A 88 12.41 -18.90 -1.94
C GLU A 88 12.00 -17.61 -1.22
N GLU A 89 12.89 -16.99 -0.45
CA GLU A 89 12.63 -15.71 0.22
C GLU A 89 12.52 -14.58 -0.79
N PHE A 90 13.40 -14.57 -1.78
CA PHE A 90 13.35 -13.62 -2.89
C PHE A 90 12.06 -13.77 -3.68
N ASP A 91 11.74 -14.97 -4.14
CA ASP A 91 10.55 -15.28 -4.95
C ASP A 91 9.26 -14.93 -4.20
N ARG A 92 9.19 -15.25 -2.90
CA ARG A 92 8.04 -14.89 -2.06
C ARG A 92 7.87 -13.38 -1.94
N THR A 93 8.95 -12.65 -1.77
CA THR A 93 8.90 -11.18 -1.70
C THR A 93 8.43 -10.58 -3.01
N VAL A 94 8.99 -11.05 -4.13
CA VAL A 94 8.57 -10.62 -5.48
C VAL A 94 7.10 -10.97 -5.74
N ALA A 95 6.66 -12.16 -5.34
CA ALA A 95 5.28 -12.59 -5.55
C ALA A 95 4.26 -11.69 -4.84
N VAL A 96 4.55 -11.23 -3.62
CA VAL A 96 3.64 -10.40 -2.85
C VAL A 96 3.86 -8.91 -3.17
N ASP A 97 5.09 -8.40 -2.98
CA ASP A 97 5.38 -6.96 -2.94
C ASP A 97 5.47 -6.31 -4.32
N LEU A 98 5.65 -7.10 -5.38
CA LEU A 98 5.71 -6.62 -6.75
C LEU A 98 4.58 -7.20 -7.61
N LYS A 99 4.54 -8.54 -7.75
CA LYS A 99 3.51 -9.18 -8.58
C LYS A 99 2.11 -8.99 -8.01
N GLY A 100 1.95 -8.95 -6.68
CA GLY A 100 0.68 -8.65 -6.03
C GLY A 100 0.16 -7.27 -6.42
N VAL A 101 1.01 -6.24 -6.38
CA VAL A 101 0.66 -4.88 -6.84
C VAL A 101 0.31 -4.88 -8.32
N TRP A 102 1.10 -5.55 -9.17
CA TRP A 102 0.80 -5.72 -10.59
C TRP A 102 -0.56 -6.37 -10.83
N ASN A 103 -0.88 -7.46 -10.12
CA ASN A 103 -2.15 -8.17 -10.25
C ASN A 103 -3.33 -7.24 -9.92
N CYS A 104 -3.26 -6.54 -8.79
CA CYS A 104 -4.29 -5.59 -8.36
C CYS A 104 -4.45 -4.47 -9.39
N MET A 105 -3.39 -3.72 -9.68
CA MET A 105 -3.41 -2.63 -10.67
C MET A 105 -4.02 -3.05 -12.01
N ARG A 106 -3.65 -4.24 -12.51
CA ARG A 106 -4.14 -4.73 -13.80
C ARG A 106 -5.66 -4.81 -13.85
N TYR A 107 -6.29 -5.39 -12.85
CA TYR A 107 -7.75 -5.60 -12.85
C TYR A 107 -8.49 -4.35 -12.40
N GLU A 108 -7.92 -3.54 -11.52
CA GLU A 108 -8.42 -2.21 -11.16
C GLU A 108 -8.49 -1.29 -12.38
N ILE A 109 -7.40 -1.18 -13.14
CA ILE A 109 -7.32 -0.38 -14.37
C ILE A 109 -8.35 -0.88 -15.40
N LEU A 110 -8.44 -2.19 -15.61
CA LEU A 110 -9.43 -2.74 -16.56
C LEU A 110 -10.86 -2.38 -16.17
N GLN A 111 -11.19 -2.30 -14.89
CA GLN A 111 -12.49 -1.86 -14.41
C GLN A 111 -12.65 -0.35 -14.53
N MET A 112 -11.65 0.42 -14.10
CA MET A 112 -11.69 1.89 -14.15
C MET A 112 -11.81 2.42 -15.60
N LEU A 113 -11.21 1.74 -16.57
CA LEU A 113 -11.41 2.04 -18.01
C LEU A 113 -12.86 1.90 -18.45
N LYS A 114 -13.59 0.89 -17.96
CA LYS A 114 -15.01 0.67 -18.33
C LYS A 114 -15.93 1.74 -17.74
N GLN A 115 -15.61 2.27 -16.59
CA GLN A 115 -16.42 3.24 -15.86
C GLN A 115 -15.99 4.70 -16.10
N GLY A 116 -14.89 4.93 -16.84
CA GLY A 116 -14.43 6.25 -17.25
C GLY A 116 -13.50 6.97 -16.27
N GLY A 117 -12.92 6.28 -15.30
CA GLY A 117 -11.95 6.86 -14.39
C GLY A 117 -11.84 6.18 -13.03
N GLY A 118 -10.88 6.66 -12.22
CA GLY A 118 -10.63 6.18 -10.88
C GLY A 118 -9.28 6.65 -10.35
N ALA A 119 -8.94 6.25 -9.13
CA ALA A 119 -7.67 6.58 -8.50
C ALA A 119 -7.02 5.34 -7.86
N ILE A 120 -5.74 5.13 -8.12
CA ILE A 120 -4.96 4.02 -7.55
C ILE A 120 -3.78 4.62 -6.78
N VAL A 121 -3.59 4.16 -5.54
CA VAL A 121 -2.40 4.48 -4.75
C VAL A 121 -1.70 3.18 -4.37
N ASN A 122 -0.43 3.06 -4.76
CA ASN A 122 0.40 1.92 -4.43
C ASN A 122 1.29 2.24 -3.23
N THR A 123 1.40 1.34 -2.27
CA THR A 123 2.36 1.48 -1.16
C THR A 123 3.73 0.98 -1.60
N SER A 124 4.63 1.94 -1.87
CA SER A 124 6.05 1.70 -1.97
C SER A 124 6.68 1.79 -0.57
N SER A 125 7.77 2.52 -0.43
CA SER A 125 8.51 2.75 0.81
C SER A 125 9.49 3.91 0.60
N GLN A 126 9.99 4.54 1.66
CA GLN A 126 11.25 5.30 1.58
C GLN A 126 12.36 4.44 0.94
N GLY A 127 12.34 3.12 1.16
CA GLY A 127 13.20 2.16 0.48
C GLY A 127 12.92 1.97 -1.02
N GLY A 128 11.91 2.60 -1.59
CA GLY A 128 11.71 2.68 -3.04
C GLY A 128 12.52 3.76 -3.74
N VAL A 129 13.18 4.63 -2.97
CA VAL A 129 14.06 5.72 -3.46
C VAL A 129 15.45 5.72 -2.80
N THR A 130 15.65 4.88 -1.79
CA THR A 130 16.92 4.73 -1.05
C THR A 130 17.28 3.25 -0.93
N GLY A 131 18.48 2.95 -0.43
CA GLY A 131 18.93 1.59 -0.11
C GLY A 131 19.09 1.36 1.38
N PHE A 132 18.79 0.13 1.85
CA PHE A 132 19.02 -0.27 3.22
C PHE A 132 19.82 -1.57 3.28
N PRO A 133 20.80 -1.69 4.19
CA PRO A 133 21.52 -2.94 4.39
C PRO A 133 20.56 -4.09 4.71
N GLY A 134 20.81 -5.24 4.11
CA GLY A 134 20.10 -6.48 4.44
C GLY A 134 18.68 -6.61 3.88
N GLN A 135 18.21 -5.69 3.02
CA GLN A 135 16.83 -5.70 2.50
C GLN A 135 16.76 -5.72 0.97
N ALA A 136 17.71 -6.37 0.29
CA ALA A 136 17.87 -6.28 -1.16
C ALA A 136 16.58 -6.63 -1.94
N ALA A 137 15.91 -7.75 -1.63
CA ALA A 137 14.69 -8.18 -2.32
C ALA A 137 13.53 -7.18 -2.12
N TYR A 138 13.30 -6.76 -0.87
CA TYR A 138 12.26 -5.78 -0.54
C TYR A 138 12.50 -4.43 -1.23
N ILE A 139 13.72 -3.91 -1.16
CA ILE A 139 14.13 -2.65 -1.79
C ILE A 139 13.93 -2.71 -3.31
N ALA A 140 14.35 -3.81 -3.95
CA ALA A 140 14.14 -4.00 -5.39
C ALA A 140 12.64 -3.95 -5.75
N CYS A 141 11.78 -4.64 -5.00
CA CYS A 141 10.33 -4.60 -5.21
C CYS A 141 9.76 -3.18 -5.03
N LYS A 142 10.17 -2.45 -3.99
CA LYS A 142 9.64 -1.10 -3.73
C LYS A 142 10.09 -0.07 -4.77
N HIS A 143 11.30 -0.19 -5.34
CA HIS A 143 11.71 0.57 -6.51
C HIS A 143 10.88 0.20 -7.75
N ALA A 144 10.64 -1.10 -7.97
CA ALA A 144 9.85 -1.56 -9.10
C ALA A 144 8.39 -1.09 -9.02
N VAL A 145 7.78 -1.01 -7.84
CA VAL A 145 6.42 -0.46 -7.63
C VAL A 145 6.35 1.01 -8.09
N ILE A 146 7.39 1.82 -7.82
CA ILE A 146 7.45 3.20 -8.34
C ILE A 146 7.52 3.19 -9.87
N GLY A 147 8.32 2.29 -10.46
CA GLY A 147 8.40 2.12 -11.91
C GLY A 147 7.05 1.76 -12.54
N LEU A 148 6.34 0.78 -11.96
CA LEU A 148 4.99 0.40 -12.38
C LEU A 148 4.01 1.57 -12.29
N THR A 149 4.02 2.29 -11.17
CA THR A 149 3.17 3.45 -10.93
C THR A 149 3.36 4.53 -12.00
N ARG A 150 4.61 4.89 -12.28
CA ARG A 150 4.94 5.94 -13.27
C ARG A 150 4.53 5.55 -14.68
N THR A 151 4.82 4.30 -15.09
CA THR A 151 4.47 3.83 -16.43
C THR A 151 2.95 3.77 -16.61
N ALA A 152 2.23 3.19 -15.63
CA ALA A 152 0.79 3.12 -15.71
C ALA A 152 0.13 4.52 -15.68
N ALA A 153 0.66 5.47 -14.92
CA ALA A 153 0.17 6.84 -14.92
C ALA A 153 0.26 7.45 -16.33
N ILE A 154 1.39 7.29 -17.03
CA ILE A 154 1.56 7.77 -18.42
C ILE A 154 0.53 7.13 -19.37
N ASP A 155 0.28 5.82 -19.22
CA ASP A 155 -0.61 5.07 -20.11
C ASP A 155 -2.09 5.43 -19.92
N TYR A 156 -2.49 5.85 -18.71
CA TYR A 156 -3.90 5.95 -18.34
C TYR A 156 -4.37 7.33 -17.86
N ALA A 157 -3.50 8.31 -17.66
CA ALA A 157 -3.88 9.67 -17.24
C ALA A 157 -4.93 10.29 -18.18
N ALA A 158 -4.74 10.22 -19.50
CA ALA A 158 -5.69 10.73 -20.48
C ALA A 158 -7.04 9.98 -20.51
N LYS A 159 -7.16 8.88 -19.76
CA LYS A 159 -8.36 8.07 -19.62
C LYS A 159 -9.07 8.30 -18.28
N GLY A 160 -8.64 9.33 -17.54
CA GLY A 160 -9.23 9.69 -16.25
C GLY A 160 -8.84 8.79 -15.09
N ILE A 161 -7.77 7.98 -15.22
CA ILE A 161 -7.28 7.13 -14.13
C ILE A 161 -5.97 7.72 -13.61
N ARG A 162 -5.96 8.15 -12.35
CA ARG A 162 -4.78 8.67 -11.67
C ARG A 162 -4.10 7.55 -10.87
N ILE A 163 -2.80 7.41 -11.02
CA ILE A 163 -2.04 6.33 -10.39
C ILE A 163 -0.80 6.92 -9.71
N ASN A 164 -0.75 6.84 -8.38
CA ASN A 164 0.34 7.39 -7.57
C ASN A 164 0.90 6.33 -6.62
N ALA A 165 2.04 6.62 -6.02
CA ALA A 165 2.60 5.83 -4.94
C ALA A 165 2.76 6.68 -3.68
N VAL A 166 2.48 6.08 -2.52
CA VAL A 166 2.92 6.60 -1.23
C VAL A 166 4.18 5.84 -0.81
N CYS A 167 5.15 6.57 -0.24
CA CYS A 167 6.43 6.05 0.20
C CYS A 167 6.59 6.30 1.71
N PRO A 168 6.02 5.44 2.57
CA PRO A 168 6.13 5.59 4.01
C PRO A 168 7.57 5.47 4.50
N GLY A 169 7.92 6.25 5.52
CA GLY A 169 9.08 6.03 6.35
C GLY A 169 8.86 4.95 7.42
N ALA A 170 9.58 5.06 8.53
CA ALA A 170 9.35 4.20 9.69
C ALA A 170 8.05 4.62 10.39
N ILE A 171 7.04 3.76 10.33
CA ILE A 171 5.69 4.01 10.84
C ILE A 171 5.41 3.10 12.04
N ARG A 172 4.82 3.65 13.09
CA ARG A 172 4.41 2.94 14.31
C ARG A 172 3.19 2.06 14.02
N THR A 173 3.47 0.90 13.44
CA THR A 173 2.47 -0.15 13.17
C THR A 173 2.55 -1.24 14.23
N PRO A 174 1.52 -2.11 14.37
CA PRO A 174 1.61 -3.28 15.26
C PRO A 174 2.86 -4.14 15.00
N MET A 175 3.29 -4.27 13.74
CA MET A 175 4.52 -4.98 13.37
C MET A 175 5.77 -4.26 13.91
N ALA A 176 5.85 -2.94 13.78
CA ALA A 176 6.96 -2.14 14.31
C ALA A 176 6.97 -2.17 15.84
N GLU A 177 5.83 -2.06 16.50
CA GLU A 177 5.70 -2.13 17.95
C GLU A 177 6.14 -3.48 18.50
N GLU A 178 5.79 -4.57 17.85
CA GLU A 178 6.24 -5.90 18.26
C GLU A 178 7.77 -6.05 18.12
N LEU A 179 8.35 -5.49 17.05
CA LEU A 179 9.81 -5.49 16.87
C LEU A 179 10.51 -4.67 17.95
N ILE A 180 10.00 -3.47 18.24
CA ILE A 180 10.51 -2.58 19.28
C ILE A 180 10.37 -3.23 20.66
N ARG A 181 9.25 -3.89 20.94
CA ARG A 181 9.02 -4.61 22.20
C ARG A 181 10.04 -5.73 22.42
N ARG A 182 10.42 -6.43 21.34
CA ARG A 182 11.45 -7.49 21.39
C ARG A 182 12.86 -6.93 21.52
N ASN A 183 13.12 -5.80 20.89
CA ASN A 183 14.42 -5.13 20.92
C ASN A 183 14.25 -3.60 20.92
N PRO A 184 14.22 -2.95 22.11
CA PRO A 184 14.06 -1.49 22.22
C PRO A 184 15.15 -0.68 21.50
N GLN A 185 16.31 -1.25 21.25
CA GLN A 185 17.39 -0.57 20.53
C GLN A 185 16.99 -0.23 19.09
N VAL A 186 16.09 -1.01 18.50
CA VAL A 186 15.55 -0.75 17.15
C VAL A 186 14.90 0.62 17.06
N GLU A 187 14.12 1.04 18.06
CA GLU A 187 13.51 2.37 18.06
C GLU A 187 14.57 3.48 18.11
N VAL A 188 15.57 3.33 18.95
CA VAL A 188 16.69 4.29 19.07
C VAL A 188 17.43 4.42 17.74
N ASP A 189 17.72 3.30 17.08
CA ASP A 189 18.42 3.29 15.80
C ASP A 189 17.57 3.93 14.68
N LEU A 190 16.27 3.63 14.63
CA LEU A 190 15.34 4.26 13.67
C LEU A 190 15.24 5.78 13.89
N LEU A 191 15.10 6.22 15.15
CA LEU A 191 14.95 7.64 15.49
C LEU A 191 16.19 8.46 15.21
N ARG A 192 17.38 7.88 15.28
CA ARG A 192 18.63 8.57 14.96
C ARG A 192 18.65 9.12 13.54
N ASP A 193 18.05 8.39 12.59
CA ASP A 193 18.12 8.68 11.17
C ASP A 193 16.86 9.39 10.65
N ILE A 194 15.89 9.74 11.52
CA ILE A 194 14.67 10.46 11.16
C ILE A 194 14.75 11.91 11.64
N PRO A 195 14.94 12.92 10.74
CA PRO A 195 15.05 14.32 11.18
C PRO A 195 13.83 14.84 11.95
N ALA A 196 12.63 14.30 11.72
CA ALA A 196 11.43 14.63 12.48
C ALA A 196 11.48 14.15 13.96
N GLY A 197 12.45 13.34 14.35
CA GLY A 197 12.69 12.88 15.73
C GLY A 197 11.63 11.93 16.28
N ARG A 198 10.79 11.36 15.43
CA ARG A 198 9.73 10.41 15.82
C ARG A 198 9.37 9.44 14.69
N LEU A 199 8.78 8.32 15.05
CA LEU A 199 8.11 7.47 14.08
C LEU A 199 6.84 8.16 13.56
N GLY A 200 6.51 7.92 12.30
CA GLY A 200 5.22 8.31 11.72
C GLY A 200 4.07 7.49 12.31
N LYS A 201 2.85 8.00 12.19
CA LYS A 201 1.62 7.31 12.56
C LYS A 201 0.94 6.74 11.31
N PRO A 202 0.24 5.60 11.39
CA PRO A 202 -0.53 5.06 10.27
C PRO A 202 -1.51 6.07 9.65
N GLU A 203 -2.11 6.94 10.48
CA GLU A 203 -3.06 7.96 10.06
C GLU A 203 -2.39 9.05 9.18
N GLU A 204 -1.10 9.32 9.37
CA GLU A 204 -0.36 10.28 8.54
C GLU A 204 -0.19 9.74 7.11
N ILE A 205 0.01 8.43 6.96
CA ILE A 205 0.01 7.77 5.65
C ILE A 205 -1.40 7.73 5.06
N ALA A 206 -2.40 7.39 5.87
CA ALA A 206 -3.79 7.38 5.43
C ALA A 206 -4.24 8.74 4.87
N ASN A 207 -3.90 9.83 5.52
CA ASN A 207 -4.21 11.20 5.05
C ASN A 207 -3.61 11.48 3.67
N ALA A 208 -2.36 11.05 3.43
CA ALA A 208 -1.71 11.18 2.12
C ALA A 208 -2.40 10.33 1.05
N VAL A 209 -2.78 9.09 1.37
CA VAL A 209 -3.51 8.18 0.46
C VAL A 209 -4.88 8.75 0.09
N LEU A 210 -5.65 9.22 1.09
CA LEU A 210 -6.95 9.83 0.86
C LEU A 210 -6.84 11.07 -0.04
N TRP A 211 -5.87 11.93 0.24
CA TRP A 211 -5.63 13.10 -0.61
C TRP A 211 -5.29 12.72 -2.04
N LEU A 212 -4.39 11.76 -2.25
CA LEU A 212 -4.03 11.27 -3.58
C LEU A 212 -5.23 10.64 -4.31
N CYS A 213 -6.19 10.05 -3.61
CA CYS A 213 -7.42 9.53 -4.19
C CYS A 213 -8.48 10.59 -4.46
N SER A 214 -8.40 11.76 -3.84
CA SER A 214 -9.42 12.82 -3.93
C SER A 214 -9.26 13.72 -5.17
N GLU A 215 -10.30 14.48 -5.48
CA GLU A 215 -10.29 15.51 -6.54
C GLU A 215 -9.29 16.64 -6.27
N GLN A 216 -8.87 16.83 -5.01
CA GLN A 216 -7.86 17.82 -4.66
C GLN A 216 -6.47 17.49 -5.24
N ALA A 217 -6.24 16.21 -5.61
CA ALA A 217 -5.06 15.73 -6.29
C ALA A 217 -5.29 15.48 -7.79
N SER A 218 -6.25 16.15 -8.41
CA SER A 218 -6.69 15.91 -9.81
C SER A 218 -5.58 16.10 -10.87
N PHE A 219 -4.49 16.80 -10.54
CA PHE A 219 -3.33 16.98 -11.43
C PHE A 219 -2.06 16.32 -10.90
N VAL A 220 -2.20 15.39 -9.95
CA VAL A 220 -1.09 14.60 -9.38
C VAL A 220 -1.19 13.18 -9.94
N ASP A 221 -0.23 12.82 -10.80
CA ASP A 221 -0.18 11.51 -11.44
C ASP A 221 1.26 11.04 -11.59
N GLY A 222 1.51 9.75 -11.41
CA GLY A 222 2.85 9.15 -11.45
C GLY A 222 3.78 9.56 -10.31
N HIS A 223 3.26 10.23 -9.27
CA HIS A 223 4.06 10.74 -8.16
C HIS A 223 4.41 9.63 -7.15
N ALA A 224 5.62 9.69 -6.61
CA ALA A 224 6.07 8.87 -5.48
C ALA A 224 6.19 9.81 -4.26
N LEU A 225 5.10 9.89 -3.47
CA LEU A 225 4.98 10.81 -2.35
C LEU A 225 5.68 10.25 -1.11
N LEU A 226 6.80 10.85 -0.74
CA LEU A 226 7.49 10.55 0.51
C LEU A 226 6.71 11.06 1.71
N VAL A 227 6.48 10.18 2.70
CA VAL A 227 5.87 10.49 3.99
C VAL A 227 6.73 9.82 5.07
N ASP A 228 7.92 10.37 5.30
CA ASP A 228 9.03 9.71 5.98
C ASP A 228 9.76 10.55 7.03
N GLY A 229 9.23 11.72 7.38
CA GLY A 229 9.84 12.61 8.36
C GLY A 229 11.18 13.20 7.91
N ALA A 230 11.36 13.39 6.61
CA ALA A 230 12.56 13.90 5.93
C ALA A 230 13.73 12.88 5.88
N PHE A 231 13.49 11.62 6.20
CA PHE A 231 14.53 10.58 6.20
C PHE A 231 15.28 10.49 4.86
N SER A 232 14.57 10.55 3.73
CA SER A 232 15.16 10.30 2.40
C SER A 232 15.92 11.50 1.80
N ILE A 233 15.94 12.64 2.47
CA ILE A 233 16.53 13.89 1.96
C ILE A 233 17.62 14.49 2.84
N HIS A 234 18.03 13.80 3.90
CA HIS A 234 19.10 14.23 4.81
C HIS A 234 20.42 13.52 4.52
#